data_34e4f830886c239d755edca02e51e53e
#
_entry.id   34e4f830886c239d755edca02e51e53e
#
_cell.length_a   1.000
_cell.length_b   1.000
_cell.length_c   1.000
_cell.angle_alpha   90.00
_cell.angle_beta   90.00
_cell.angle_gamma   90.00
#
_symmetry.space_group_name_H-M   'P 1'
#
loop_
_entity.id
_entity.type
_entity.pdbx_description
1 polymer ?
#
loop_
_entity_poly.entity_id
_entity_poly.type
_entity_poly.pdbx_seq_one_letter_code
_entity_poly.pdbx_strand_id
1 'polypeptide(L)'
;LRAMGLLPAYRMGYEGLAHVRKNSETFEDAGNALVDGETVMLYPEGGHQDKRWLGSFKLGYLRIAFAAAEKMDFKEDVMILPSCNHYSNYFHARTEMLIRFDKPISLKPYYERYKVEPRATMMEINALVHSKIKEMMLHIDDIEHYDQIDWLRENEYGKRYARKHGFKFNYLPSRLLSDQKLVAELAEATQEHPEEMESVYKDTAELIDGYKKLNVRDWLFNRKPRAMRPALRALGLLLLLPLFLVSAIPTGLLFLMPKIFLKKMIKDQMFVSSFNVAVSVFVTIPICLVIPVILLWIFLGFWWALGYFVAFPIMFVLVWNYMKMFRKFVGTCNYVRSKNRKEILRLRDLRKSIFKRLNDMLG
;
A
#
# COMPACT_ATOMS: atom_id res chain seq x y z
N LEU A 1 3.79 -20.04 16.25
CA LEU A 1 3.37 -19.81 14.86
C LEU A 1 2.64 -21.05 14.29
N ARG A 2 3.14 -22.30 14.45
CA ARG A 2 2.48 -23.53 13.98
C ARG A 2 1.05 -23.68 14.55
N ALA A 3 0.82 -23.33 15.83
CA ALA A 3 -0.52 -23.33 16.44
C ALA A 3 -1.51 -22.33 15.78
N MET A 4 -1.02 -21.43 14.92
CA MET A 4 -1.82 -20.48 14.12
C MET A 4 -1.92 -20.90 12.65
N GLY A 5 -1.53 -22.13 12.31
CA GLY A 5 -1.50 -22.60 10.91
C GLY A 5 -0.39 -21.99 10.04
N LEU A 6 0.63 -21.34 10.64
CA LEU A 6 1.71 -20.73 9.89
C LEU A 6 2.87 -21.71 9.74
N LEU A 7 3.21 -22.03 8.49
CA LEU A 7 4.37 -22.84 8.14
C LEU A 7 5.61 -21.96 7.88
N PRO A 8 6.81 -22.37 8.36
CA PRO A 8 8.02 -21.61 8.16
C PRO A 8 8.51 -21.74 6.71
N ALA A 9 8.92 -20.61 6.10
CA ALA A 9 9.57 -20.59 4.78
C ALA A 9 10.93 -19.91 4.88
N TYR A 10 11.97 -20.62 4.43
CA TYR A 10 13.36 -20.19 4.54
C TYR A 10 13.90 -19.66 3.21
N ARG A 11 14.63 -18.54 3.23
CA ARG A 11 15.20 -17.89 2.04
C ARG A 11 16.72 -17.98 2.02
N MET A 12 17.30 -18.34 0.85
CA MET A 12 18.74 -18.49 0.67
C MET A 12 19.54 -17.25 1.06
N GLY A 13 19.05 -16.05 0.75
CA GLY A 13 19.77 -14.79 0.98
C GLY A 13 19.87 -14.35 2.44
N TYR A 14 19.07 -14.92 3.34
CA TYR A 14 19.00 -14.50 4.75
C TYR A 14 19.45 -15.59 5.73
N GLU A 15 19.26 -16.87 5.40
CA GLU A 15 19.35 -17.96 6.38
C GLU A 15 20.34 -19.06 5.99
N GLY A 16 20.89 -19.02 4.78
CA GLY A 16 21.90 -19.98 4.27
C GLY A 16 21.31 -21.33 3.83
N LEU A 17 22.13 -22.11 3.13
CA LEU A 17 21.74 -23.37 2.48
C LEU A 17 21.20 -24.45 3.44
N ALA A 18 21.73 -24.50 4.68
CA ALA A 18 21.29 -25.50 5.67
C ALA A 18 19.82 -25.31 6.09
N HIS A 19 19.33 -24.05 6.14
CA HIS A 19 17.95 -23.74 6.47
C HIS A 19 17.01 -23.91 5.27
N VAL A 20 17.51 -23.65 4.05
CA VAL A 20 16.71 -23.85 2.83
C VAL A 20 16.34 -25.33 2.62
N ARG A 21 17.18 -26.26 3.08
CA ARG A 21 16.86 -27.71 3.07
C ARG A 21 15.64 -28.06 3.92
N LYS A 22 15.34 -27.29 4.97
CA LYS A 22 14.12 -27.45 5.79
C LYS A 22 12.82 -27.08 5.06
N ASN A 23 12.92 -26.42 3.89
CA ASN A 23 11.73 -26.16 3.08
C ASN A 23 11.08 -27.46 2.54
N SER A 24 11.82 -28.57 2.46
CA SER A 24 11.23 -29.86 2.07
C SER A 24 10.17 -30.33 3.08
N GLU A 25 10.45 -30.19 4.38
CA GLU A 25 9.48 -30.50 5.45
C GLU A 25 8.25 -29.58 5.34
N THR A 26 8.48 -28.29 5.12
CA THR A 26 7.38 -27.32 4.95
C THR A 26 6.52 -27.61 3.72
N PHE A 27 7.13 -28.04 2.63
CA PHE A 27 6.41 -28.43 1.41
C PHE A 27 5.63 -29.71 1.61
N GLU A 28 6.17 -30.65 2.38
CA GLU A 28 5.47 -31.88 2.76
C GLU A 28 4.28 -31.61 3.66
N ASP A 29 4.46 -30.79 4.71
CA ASP A 29 3.37 -30.34 5.60
C ASP A 29 2.25 -29.64 4.82
N ALA A 30 2.62 -28.72 3.91
CA ALA A 30 1.64 -28.02 3.07
C ALA A 30 0.93 -28.96 2.08
N GLY A 31 1.64 -29.94 1.52
CA GLY A 31 1.08 -30.97 0.65
C GLY A 31 0.09 -31.87 1.40
N ASN A 32 0.41 -32.27 2.64
CA ASN A 32 -0.48 -33.06 3.49
C ASN A 32 -1.75 -32.30 3.85
N ALA A 33 -1.64 -31.01 4.19
CA ALA A 33 -2.80 -30.15 4.43
C ALA A 33 -3.77 -30.12 3.21
N LEU A 34 -3.22 -30.04 1.98
CA LEU A 34 -4.06 -30.13 0.78
C LEU A 34 -4.74 -31.50 0.61
N VAL A 35 -4.03 -32.60 0.92
CA VAL A 35 -4.61 -33.97 0.91
C VAL A 35 -5.73 -34.11 1.93
N ASP A 36 -5.59 -33.47 3.10
CA ASP A 36 -6.60 -33.44 4.16
C ASP A 36 -7.78 -32.50 3.83
N GLY A 37 -7.80 -31.87 2.66
CA GLY A 37 -8.86 -30.96 2.21
C GLY A 37 -8.74 -29.53 2.74
N GLU A 38 -7.61 -29.19 3.36
CA GLU A 38 -7.35 -27.82 3.84
C GLU A 38 -6.91 -26.89 2.72
N THR A 39 -6.97 -25.58 2.98
CA THR A 39 -6.53 -24.55 2.06
C THR A 39 -5.15 -24.02 2.46
N VAL A 40 -4.20 -24.05 1.53
CA VAL A 40 -2.86 -23.49 1.71
C VAL A 40 -2.74 -22.15 0.99
N MET A 41 -2.45 -21.08 1.74
CA MET A 41 -2.20 -19.75 1.19
C MET A 41 -0.71 -19.44 1.15
N LEU A 42 -0.22 -18.96 0.00
CA LEU A 42 1.18 -18.55 -0.14
C LEU A 42 1.35 -17.43 -1.17
N TYR A 43 2.50 -16.76 -1.11
CA TYR A 43 2.86 -15.66 -2.01
C TYR A 43 3.98 -16.12 -2.96
N PRO A 44 3.68 -16.42 -4.24
CA PRO A 44 4.64 -17.04 -5.17
C PRO A 44 5.78 -16.11 -5.59
N GLU A 45 5.66 -14.81 -5.43
CA GLU A 45 6.75 -13.86 -5.68
C GLU A 45 7.95 -14.08 -4.74
N GLY A 46 7.69 -14.58 -3.53
CA GLY A 46 8.71 -14.80 -2.51
C GLY A 46 9.41 -13.54 -2.01
N GLY A 47 8.90 -12.36 -2.29
CA GLY A 47 9.43 -11.06 -1.88
C GLY A 47 8.37 -10.01 -1.72
N HIS A 48 8.79 -8.81 -1.33
CA HIS A 48 7.97 -7.61 -1.32
C HIS A 48 8.46 -6.64 -2.38
N GLN A 49 7.54 -5.84 -2.89
CA GLN A 49 7.84 -4.74 -3.81
C GLN A 49 7.18 -3.47 -3.27
N ASP A 50 7.91 -2.36 -3.35
CA ASP A 50 7.41 -1.04 -2.97
C ASP A 50 6.69 -0.32 -4.11
N LYS A 51 6.69 -0.94 -5.30
CA LYS A 51 6.06 -0.46 -6.53
C LYS A 51 4.85 -1.31 -6.91
N ARG A 52 3.97 -0.75 -7.72
CA ARG A 52 2.82 -1.43 -8.32
C ARG A 52 3.26 -2.23 -9.55
N TRP A 53 3.99 -3.27 -9.27
CA TRP A 53 4.60 -4.13 -10.26
C TRP A 53 4.57 -5.58 -9.76
N LEU A 54 4.23 -6.51 -10.63
CA LEU A 54 4.17 -7.93 -10.32
C LEU A 54 5.49 -8.58 -10.68
N GLY A 55 6.16 -9.14 -9.69
CA GLY A 55 7.39 -9.87 -9.88
C GLY A 55 7.19 -11.27 -10.49
N SER A 56 8.29 -11.93 -10.82
CA SER A 56 8.26 -13.31 -11.31
C SER A 56 7.87 -14.28 -10.20
N PHE A 57 7.04 -15.27 -10.54
CA PHE A 57 6.62 -16.30 -9.60
C PHE A 57 7.59 -17.46 -9.53
N LYS A 58 7.84 -17.96 -8.31
CA LYS A 58 8.59 -19.18 -8.06
C LYS A 58 7.66 -20.38 -8.16
N LEU A 59 8.15 -21.48 -8.72
CA LEU A 59 7.36 -22.70 -8.95
C LEU A 59 7.04 -23.51 -7.66
N GLY A 60 7.43 -23.02 -6.48
CA GLY A 60 7.24 -23.73 -5.22
C GLY A 60 5.79 -24.10 -4.92
N TYR A 61 4.86 -23.20 -5.17
CA TYR A 61 3.43 -23.44 -4.94
C TYR A 61 2.87 -24.54 -5.86
N LEU A 62 3.32 -24.64 -7.12
CA LEU A 62 2.93 -25.70 -8.03
C LEU A 62 3.54 -27.05 -7.64
N ARG A 63 4.77 -27.07 -7.11
CA ARG A 63 5.38 -28.29 -6.57
C ARG A 63 4.56 -28.83 -5.41
N ILE A 64 4.09 -27.99 -4.49
CA ILE A 64 3.20 -28.38 -3.39
C ILE A 64 1.89 -28.94 -3.94
N ALA A 65 1.27 -28.24 -4.88
CA ALA A 65 -0.02 -28.64 -5.46
C ALA A 65 0.08 -29.99 -6.21
N PHE A 66 1.10 -30.19 -7.02
CA PHE A 66 1.29 -31.46 -7.74
C PHE A 66 1.72 -32.62 -6.80
N ALA A 67 2.54 -32.33 -5.79
CA ALA A 67 2.88 -33.34 -4.78
C ALA A 67 1.65 -33.81 -4.01
N ALA A 68 0.69 -32.95 -3.72
CA ALA A 68 -0.59 -33.35 -3.16
C ALA A 68 -1.41 -34.18 -4.15
N ALA A 69 -1.47 -33.80 -5.43
CA ALA A 69 -2.15 -34.58 -6.46
C ALA A 69 -1.54 -35.99 -6.63
N GLU A 70 -0.21 -36.11 -6.59
CA GLU A 70 0.51 -37.40 -6.61
C GLU A 70 0.12 -38.29 -5.41
N LYS A 71 0.07 -37.73 -4.19
CA LYS A 71 -0.34 -38.45 -2.99
C LYS A 71 -1.79 -38.96 -3.06
N MET A 72 -2.62 -38.28 -3.82
CA MET A 72 -4.02 -38.68 -4.08
C MET A 72 -4.19 -39.53 -5.35
N ASP A 73 -3.09 -40.08 -5.90
CA ASP A 73 -3.07 -40.85 -7.15
C ASP A 73 -3.72 -40.10 -8.34
N PHE A 74 -3.69 -38.78 -8.35
CA PHE A 74 -4.34 -37.90 -9.35
C PHE A 74 -5.86 -38.10 -9.48
N LYS A 75 -6.51 -38.65 -8.47
CA LYS A 75 -7.96 -38.89 -8.47
C LYS A 75 -8.74 -37.63 -8.17
N GLU A 76 -8.25 -36.88 -7.18
CA GLU A 76 -8.87 -35.63 -6.74
C GLU A 76 -8.30 -34.42 -7.49
N ASP A 77 -9.09 -33.36 -7.60
CA ASP A 77 -8.68 -32.15 -8.28
C ASP A 77 -8.11 -31.14 -7.28
N VAL A 78 -6.86 -30.75 -7.50
CA VAL A 78 -6.24 -29.63 -6.76
C VAL A 78 -6.49 -28.34 -7.52
N MET A 79 -7.09 -27.37 -6.84
CA MET A 79 -7.46 -26.07 -7.38
C MET A 79 -6.47 -24.99 -6.98
N ILE A 80 -6.11 -24.10 -7.93
CA ILE A 80 -5.38 -22.87 -7.63
C ILE A 80 -6.36 -21.70 -7.70
N LEU A 81 -6.50 -20.95 -6.60
CA LEU A 81 -7.31 -19.74 -6.54
C LEU A 81 -6.42 -18.50 -6.64
N PRO A 82 -6.31 -17.85 -7.83
CA PRO A 82 -5.56 -16.62 -7.96
C PRO A 82 -6.19 -15.52 -7.10
N SER A 83 -5.38 -14.90 -6.26
CA SER A 83 -5.82 -13.78 -5.42
C SER A 83 -4.79 -12.66 -5.40
N CYS A 84 -5.24 -11.42 -5.29
CA CYS A 84 -4.36 -10.29 -5.13
C CYS A 84 -4.87 -9.29 -4.08
N ASN A 85 -3.91 -8.66 -3.40
CA ASN A 85 -4.16 -7.58 -2.44
C ASN A 85 -3.85 -6.24 -3.11
N HIS A 86 -4.84 -5.38 -3.21
CA HIS A 86 -4.67 -4.02 -3.70
C HIS A 86 -4.85 -3.01 -2.57
N TYR A 87 -3.82 -2.20 -2.30
CA TYR A 87 -3.83 -1.16 -1.28
C TYR A 87 -4.01 0.21 -1.92
N SER A 88 -4.83 1.06 -1.30
CA SER A 88 -4.98 2.45 -1.73
C SER A 88 -3.66 3.22 -1.61
N ASN A 89 -2.81 2.89 -0.63
CA ASN A 89 -1.45 3.38 -0.47
C ASN A 89 -0.63 2.40 0.37
N TYR A 90 0.63 2.14 0.01
CA TYR A 90 1.50 1.18 0.72
C TYR A 90 2.10 1.73 2.02
N PHE A 91 2.29 3.05 2.13
CA PHE A 91 3.12 3.67 3.18
C PHE A 91 2.33 4.49 4.20
N HIS A 92 1.08 4.80 3.93
CA HIS A 92 0.27 5.62 4.82
C HIS A 92 -0.61 4.78 5.76
N ALA A 93 -0.74 5.21 7.00
CA ALA A 93 -1.73 4.64 7.91
C ALA A 93 -3.16 4.99 7.47
N ARG A 94 -4.15 4.15 7.84
CA ARG A 94 -5.56 4.28 7.49
C ARG A 94 -5.79 4.18 5.98
N THR A 95 -5.10 3.24 5.34
CA THR A 95 -5.32 2.86 3.95
C THR A 95 -6.44 1.85 3.84
N GLU A 96 -7.07 1.81 2.67
CA GLU A 96 -8.04 0.79 2.31
C GLU A 96 -7.31 -0.35 1.62
N MET A 97 -7.77 -1.57 1.86
CA MET A 97 -7.31 -2.78 1.19
C MET A 97 -8.48 -3.44 0.47
N LEU A 98 -8.26 -3.84 -0.76
CA LEU A 98 -9.17 -4.62 -1.57
C LEU A 98 -8.51 -5.97 -1.85
N ILE A 99 -9.17 -7.05 -1.46
CA ILE A 99 -8.78 -8.41 -1.81
C ILE A 99 -9.63 -8.83 -3.01
N ARG A 100 -9.00 -9.30 -4.06
CA ARG A 100 -9.68 -9.81 -5.27
C ARG A 100 -9.32 -11.27 -5.47
N PHE A 101 -10.30 -12.02 -5.92
CA PHE A 101 -10.18 -13.42 -6.30
C PHE A 101 -10.63 -13.57 -7.75
N ASP A 102 -9.92 -14.38 -8.52
CA ASP A 102 -10.38 -14.85 -9.84
C ASP A 102 -11.05 -16.23 -9.70
N LYS A 103 -11.47 -16.80 -10.81
CA LYS A 103 -12.00 -18.16 -10.85
C LYS A 103 -10.91 -19.17 -10.53
N PRO A 104 -11.22 -20.22 -9.72
CA PRO A 104 -10.27 -21.29 -9.47
C PRO A 104 -9.83 -21.96 -10.76
N ILE A 105 -8.54 -22.28 -10.82
CA ILE A 105 -7.91 -23.01 -11.94
C ILE A 105 -7.76 -24.46 -11.49
N SER A 106 -8.46 -25.39 -12.19
CA SER A 106 -8.32 -26.83 -11.98
C SER A 106 -6.98 -27.33 -12.52
N LEU A 107 -6.26 -28.14 -11.73
CA LEU A 107 -5.05 -28.81 -12.19
C LEU A 107 -5.34 -30.15 -12.86
N LYS A 108 -6.53 -30.71 -12.69
CA LYS A 108 -6.91 -32.03 -13.24
C LYS A 108 -6.68 -32.17 -14.75
N PRO A 109 -6.99 -31.18 -15.60
CA PRO A 109 -6.70 -31.25 -17.05
C PRO A 109 -5.21 -31.36 -17.39
N TYR A 110 -4.33 -30.98 -16.47
CA TYR A 110 -2.88 -30.97 -16.66
C TYR A 110 -2.18 -32.22 -16.12
N TYR A 111 -2.86 -33.13 -15.41
CA TYR A 111 -2.25 -34.26 -14.73
C TYR A 111 -1.51 -35.21 -15.67
N GLU A 112 -2.12 -35.60 -16.78
CA GLU A 112 -1.48 -36.51 -17.73
C GLU A 112 -0.23 -35.91 -18.38
N ARG A 113 -0.30 -34.63 -18.72
CA ARG A 113 0.85 -33.90 -19.27
C ARG A 113 1.95 -33.68 -18.21
N TYR A 114 1.57 -33.41 -16.96
CA TYR A 114 2.53 -33.30 -15.87
C TYR A 114 3.33 -34.58 -15.64
N LYS A 115 2.71 -35.74 -15.76
CA LYS A 115 3.41 -37.05 -15.63
C LYS A 115 4.52 -37.22 -16.67
N VAL A 116 4.35 -36.66 -17.86
CA VAL A 116 5.33 -36.76 -18.98
C VAL A 116 6.33 -35.61 -18.93
N GLU A 117 5.86 -34.38 -18.76
CA GLU A 117 6.66 -33.15 -18.81
C GLU A 117 6.39 -32.24 -17.60
N PRO A 118 6.83 -32.60 -16.37
CA PRO A 118 6.48 -31.89 -15.16
C PRO A 118 6.86 -30.39 -15.19
N ARG A 119 8.09 -30.11 -15.63
CA ARG A 119 8.61 -28.74 -15.62
C ARG A 119 7.91 -27.83 -16.65
N ALA A 120 7.69 -28.31 -17.86
CA ALA A 120 7.02 -27.55 -18.91
C ALA A 120 5.56 -27.23 -18.51
N THR A 121 4.86 -28.23 -17.97
CA THR A 121 3.48 -28.07 -17.47
C THR A 121 3.40 -27.06 -16.34
N MET A 122 4.29 -27.12 -15.35
CA MET A 122 4.34 -26.12 -14.26
C MET A 122 4.64 -24.71 -14.79
N MET A 123 5.53 -24.56 -15.78
CA MET A 123 5.83 -23.24 -16.35
C MET A 123 4.62 -22.63 -17.07
N GLU A 124 3.86 -23.44 -17.80
CA GLU A 124 2.63 -22.98 -18.46
C GLU A 124 1.57 -22.53 -17.45
N ILE A 125 1.30 -23.36 -16.44
CA ILE A 125 0.34 -22.99 -15.38
C ILE A 125 0.81 -21.74 -14.64
N ASN A 126 2.12 -21.64 -14.36
CA ASN A 126 2.70 -20.47 -13.72
C ASN A 126 2.49 -19.19 -14.54
N ALA A 127 2.65 -19.26 -15.86
CA ALA A 127 2.39 -18.13 -16.75
C ALA A 127 0.89 -17.76 -16.77
N LEU A 128 0.00 -18.75 -16.77
CA LEU A 128 -1.44 -18.54 -16.69
C LEU A 128 -1.83 -17.85 -15.36
N VAL A 129 -1.35 -18.35 -14.21
CA VAL A 129 -1.64 -17.76 -12.88
C VAL A 129 -1.08 -16.35 -12.80
N HIS A 130 0.13 -16.12 -13.31
CA HIS A 130 0.75 -14.79 -13.34
C HIS A 130 -0.07 -13.79 -14.17
N SER A 131 -0.51 -14.17 -15.37
CA SER A 131 -1.37 -13.33 -16.22
C SER A 131 -2.68 -12.97 -15.51
N LYS A 132 -3.34 -13.96 -14.91
CA LYS A 132 -4.58 -13.77 -14.14
C LYS A 132 -4.42 -12.78 -12.97
N ILE A 133 -3.33 -12.89 -12.24
CA ILE A 133 -3.05 -11.96 -11.12
C ILE A 133 -2.71 -10.57 -11.67
N LYS A 134 -1.93 -10.47 -12.78
CA LYS A 134 -1.61 -9.19 -13.43
C LYS A 134 -2.87 -8.44 -13.88
N GLU A 135 -3.85 -9.14 -14.44
CA GLU A 135 -5.15 -8.57 -14.84
C GLU A 135 -5.97 -8.03 -13.65
N MET A 136 -5.86 -8.66 -12.48
CA MET A 136 -6.60 -8.25 -11.28
C MET A 136 -5.99 -7.05 -10.56
N MET A 137 -4.70 -6.81 -10.68
CA MET A 137 -4.00 -5.76 -9.94
C MET A 137 -3.72 -4.53 -10.79
N LEU A 138 -3.38 -3.43 -10.15
CA LEU A 138 -2.74 -2.31 -10.84
C LEU A 138 -1.28 -2.66 -11.07
N HIS A 139 -0.87 -2.70 -12.33
CA HIS A 139 0.48 -2.97 -12.76
C HIS A 139 0.99 -1.84 -13.65
N ILE A 140 2.19 -1.32 -13.38
CA ILE A 140 2.85 -0.28 -14.14
C ILE A 140 4.12 -0.89 -14.72
N ASP A 141 4.11 -1.18 -16.02
CA ASP A 141 5.24 -1.82 -16.73
C ASP A 141 6.41 -0.85 -16.95
N ASP A 142 6.13 0.44 -17.10
CA ASP A 142 7.15 1.47 -17.30
C ASP A 142 7.87 1.78 -15.98
N ILE A 143 9.04 1.19 -15.80
CA ILE A 143 9.86 1.36 -14.59
C ILE A 143 10.58 2.72 -14.60
N GLU A 144 10.92 3.24 -15.77
CA GLU A 144 11.65 4.50 -15.94
C GLU A 144 10.78 5.69 -15.52
N HIS A 145 9.51 5.71 -15.93
CA HIS A 145 8.56 6.78 -15.62
C HIS A 145 7.57 6.40 -14.52
N TYR A 146 7.90 5.34 -13.75
CA TYR A 146 7.00 4.83 -12.70
C TYR A 146 6.49 5.91 -11.74
N ASP A 147 7.39 6.75 -11.24
CA ASP A 147 7.06 7.77 -10.24
C ASP A 147 6.11 8.84 -10.82
N GLN A 148 6.25 9.18 -12.08
CA GLN A 148 5.41 10.15 -12.78
C GLN A 148 4.01 9.58 -13.04
N ILE A 149 3.94 8.35 -13.53
CA ILE A 149 2.69 7.64 -13.79
C ILE A 149 1.92 7.42 -12.48
N ASP A 150 2.59 6.92 -11.44
CA ASP A 150 1.99 6.69 -10.12
C ASP A 150 1.52 7.99 -9.49
N TRP A 151 2.29 9.08 -9.65
CA TRP A 151 1.89 10.41 -9.18
C TRP A 151 0.67 10.96 -9.93
N LEU A 152 0.62 10.86 -11.26
CA LEU A 152 -0.50 11.33 -12.07
C LEU A 152 -1.81 10.65 -11.66
N ARG A 153 -1.83 9.32 -11.51
CA ARG A 153 -3.03 8.58 -11.10
C ARG A 153 -3.46 8.88 -9.65
N GLU A 154 -2.51 9.10 -8.73
CA GLU A 154 -2.83 9.35 -7.31
C GLU A 154 -3.38 10.74 -7.04
N ASN A 155 -3.00 11.70 -7.84
CA ASN A 155 -3.28 13.12 -7.63
C ASN A 155 -4.51 13.61 -8.43
N GLU A 156 -4.59 14.89 -8.66
CA GLU A 156 -5.79 15.51 -9.24
C GLU A 156 -6.05 15.10 -10.69
N TYR A 157 -5.02 14.73 -11.45
CA TYR A 157 -5.22 14.23 -12.80
C TYR A 157 -6.03 12.92 -12.76
N GLY A 158 -5.63 11.94 -11.99
CA GLY A 158 -6.36 10.69 -11.84
C GLY A 158 -7.80 10.89 -11.32
N LYS A 159 -8.01 11.87 -10.41
CA LYS A 159 -9.37 12.22 -9.96
C LYS A 159 -10.25 12.79 -11.06
N ARG A 160 -9.68 13.62 -11.93
CA ARG A 160 -10.41 14.20 -13.07
C ARG A 160 -10.69 13.15 -14.10
N TYR A 161 -9.70 12.31 -14.40
CA TYR A 161 -9.82 11.18 -15.30
C TYR A 161 -10.93 10.22 -14.84
N ALA A 162 -10.90 9.79 -13.57
CA ALA A 162 -11.93 8.93 -13.00
C ALA A 162 -13.34 9.54 -13.16
N ARG A 163 -13.48 10.82 -12.84
CA ARG A 163 -14.78 11.53 -12.98
C ARG A 163 -15.25 11.61 -14.43
N LYS A 164 -14.34 11.90 -15.36
CA LYS A 164 -14.63 11.98 -16.79
C LYS A 164 -15.15 10.64 -17.34
N HIS A 165 -14.59 9.54 -16.89
CA HIS A 165 -14.96 8.19 -17.31
C HIS A 165 -16.00 7.50 -16.41
N GLY A 166 -16.68 8.26 -15.51
CA GLY A 166 -17.77 7.73 -14.68
C GLY A 166 -17.34 6.88 -13.48
N PHE A 167 -16.03 6.83 -13.16
CA PHE A 167 -15.52 6.09 -12.02
C PHE A 167 -15.62 6.87 -10.69
N LYS A 168 -15.82 6.15 -9.58
CA LYS A 168 -15.86 6.72 -8.22
C LYS A 168 -14.48 6.67 -7.59
N PHE A 169 -13.71 7.76 -7.66
CA PHE A 169 -12.33 7.83 -7.14
C PHE A 169 -12.19 7.50 -5.64
N ASN A 170 -13.21 7.81 -4.83
CA ASN A 170 -13.22 7.55 -3.38
C ASN A 170 -13.71 6.13 -3.03
N TYR A 171 -14.00 5.27 -3.99
CA TYR A 171 -14.40 3.88 -3.81
C TYR A 171 -13.34 2.99 -4.44
N LEU A 172 -12.57 2.29 -3.62
CA LEU A 172 -11.35 1.60 -4.04
C LEU A 172 -11.52 0.62 -5.21
N PRO A 173 -12.58 -0.21 -5.29
CA PRO A 173 -12.80 -1.07 -6.45
C PRO A 173 -12.99 -0.30 -7.75
N SER A 174 -13.75 0.78 -7.73
CA SER A 174 -13.97 1.63 -8.91
C SER A 174 -12.71 2.42 -9.28
N ARG A 175 -11.96 2.87 -8.27
CA ARG A 175 -10.68 3.56 -8.46
C ARG A 175 -9.64 2.63 -9.11
N LEU A 176 -9.58 1.37 -8.70
CA LEU A 176 -8.67 0.39 -9.32
C LEU A 176 -8.91 0.26 -10.83
N LEU A 177 -10.17 0.13 -11.25
CA LEU A 177 -10.53 0.07 -12.67
C LEU A 177 -10.16 1.36 -13.43
N SER A 178 -10.38 2.52 -12.80
CA SER A 178 -9.95 3.81 -13.36
C SER A 178 -8.45 3.91 -13.49
N ASP A 179 -7.71 3.47 -12.47
CA ASP A 179 -6.25 3.51 -12.44
C ASP A 179 -5.66 2.55 -13.49
N GLN A 180 -6.22 1.34 -13.64
CA GLN A 180 -5.84 0.38 -14.68
C GLN A 180 -6.05 0.95 -16.09
N LYS A 181 -7.23 1.54 -16.34
CA LYS A 181 -7.55 2.17 -17.62
C LYS A 181 -6.60 3.33 -17.93
N LEU A 182 -6.37 4.23 -16.96
CA LEU A 182 -5.45 5.36 -17.13
C LEU A 182 -4.02 4.91 -17.44
N VAL A 183 -3.51 3.90 -16.73
CA VAL A 183 -2.16 3.37 -16.95
C VAL A 183 -2.04 2.73 -18.34
N ALA A 184 -3.06 2.00 -18.80
CA ALA A 184 -3.08 1.42 -20.13
C ALA A 184 -3.07 2.51 -21.22
N GLU A 185 -3.91 3.55 -21.09
CA GLU A 185 -3.94 4.66 -22.06
C GLU A 185 -2.64 5.48 -22.05
N LEU A 186 -1.99 5.65 -20.88
CA LEU A 186 -0.67 6.30 -20.82
C LEU A 186 0.40 5.46 -21.53
N ALA A 187 0.35 4.13 -21.40
CA ALA A 187 1.27 3.25 -22.09
C ALA A 187 1.06 3.27 -23.61
N GLU A 188 -0.18 3.29 -24.08
CA GLU A 188 -0.56 3.43 -25.50
C GLU A 188 -0.09 4.79 -26.05
N ALA A 189 -0.39 5.90 -25.35
CA ALA A 189 0.09 7.23 -25.73
C ALA A 189 1.61 7.33 -25.77
N THR A 190 2.33 6.62 -24.91
CA THR A 190 3.79 6.58 -24.93
C THR A 190 4.32 5.87 -26.20
N GLN A 191 3.60 4.88 -26.71
CA GLN A 191 3.97 4.21 -27.96
C GLN A 191 3.62 5.05 -29.20
N GLU A 192 2.48 5.74 -29.19
CA GLU A 192 2.02 6.55 -30.32
C GLU A 192 2.72 7.89 -30.43
N HIS A 193 3.03 8.53 -29.28
CA HIS A 193 3.62 9.87 -29.18
C HIS A 193 4.85 9.90 -28.26
N PRO A 194 5.93 9.16 -28.54
CA PRO A 194 7.04 8.95 -27.60
C PRO A 194 7.74 10.24 -27.18
N GLU A 195 8.02 11.14 -28.12
CA GLU A 195 8.73 12.41 -27.82
C GLU A 195 7.88 13.35 -26.94
N GLU A 196 6.58 13.42 -27.20
CA GLU A 196 5.66 14.27 -26.44
C GLU A 196 5.45 13.71 -25.04
N MET A 197 5.29 12.39 -24.89
CA MET A 197 5.14 11.73 -23.60
C MET A 197 6.41 11.82 -22.76
N GLU A 198 7.61 11.69 -23.36
CA GLU A 198 8.88 11.93 -22.68
C GLU A 198 8.95 13.34 -22.11
N SER A 199 8.54 14.35 -22.88
CA SER A 199 8.43 15.73 -22.40
C SER A 199 7.42 15.87 -21.26
N VAL A 200 6.27 15.19 -21.32
CA VAL A 200 5.25 15.18 -20.24
C VAL A 200 5.80 14.54 -18.97
N TYR A 201 6.52 13.44 -19.07
CA TYR A 201 7.12 12.78 -17.90
C TYR A 201 8.21 13.63 -17.26
N LYS A 202 9.06 14.26 -18.07
CA LYS A 202 10.08 15.22 -17.58
C LYS A 202 9.44 16.41 -16.86
N ASP A 203 8.42 17.00 -17.43
CA ASP A 203 7.68 18.11 -16.83
C ASP A 203 6.97 17.68 -15.54
N THR A 204 6.46 16.45 -15.50
CA THR A 204 5.82 15.87 -14.30
C THR A 204 6.85 15.65 -13.19
N ALA A 205 8.05 15.17 -13.51
CA ALA A 205 9.14 15.03 -12.55
C ALA A 205 9.53 16.40 -11.95
N GLU A 206 9.66 17.42 -12.79
CA GLU A 206 9.93 18.80 -12.37
C GLU A 206 8.83 19.36 -11.45
N LEU A 207 7.57 19.08 -11.79
CA LEU A 207 6.41 19.46 -10.97
C LEU A 207 6.44 18.80 -9.59
N ILE A 208 6.72 17.50 -9.54
CA ILE A 208 6.86 16.72 -8.29
C ILE A 208 7.95 17.31 -7.40
N ASP A 209 9.12 17.60 -7.98
CA ASP A 209 10.25 18.17 -7.24
C ASP A 209 9.97 19.60 -6.76
N GLY A 210 9.32 20.42 -7.57
CA GLY A 210 8.86 21.75 -7.15
C GLY A 210 7.89 21.68 -5.97
N TYR A 211 6.97 20.73 -5.96
CA TYR A 211 6.04 20.50 -4.84
C TYR A 211 6.77 20.04 -3.57
N LYS A 212 7.76 19.15 -3.69
CA LYS A 212 8.60 18.71 -2.56
C LYS A 212 9.39 19.88 -1.98
N LYS A 213 10.10 20.67 -2.81
CA LYS A 213 10.91 21.83 -2.40
C LYS A 213 10.10 22.89 -1.65
N LEU A 214 8.88 23.17 -2.11
CA LEU A 214 7.99 24.14 -1.48
C LEU A 214 7.18 23.56 -0.32
N ASN A 215 7.25 22.25 -0.10
CA ASN A 215 6.39 21.52 0.85
C ASN A 215 4.89 21.86 0.64
N VAL A 216 4.45 21.82 -0.61
CA VAL A 216 3.06 21.98 -1.03
C VAL A 216 2.51 20.68 -1.60
N ARG A 217 1.20 20.59 -1.76
CA ARG A 217 0.53 19.42 -2.33
C ARG A 217 -0.35 19.81 -3.50
N ASP A 218 -0.54 18.92 -4.45
CA ASP A 218 -1.28 19.11 -5.69
C ASP A 218 -2.70 19.70 -5.50
N TRP A 219 -3.46 19.25 -4.50
CA TRP A 219 -4.81 19.74 -4.24
C TRP A 219 -4.89 21.25 -3.95
N LEU A 220 -3.78 21.91 -3.56
CA LEU A 220 -3.73 23.35 -3.34
C LEU A 220 -3.88 24.13 -4.65
N PHE A 221 -3.41 23.56 -5.75
CA PHE A 221 -3.41 24.19 -7.06
C PHE A 221 -4.79 24.19 -7.76
N ASN A 222 -5.76 23.44 -7.23
CA ASN A 222 -7.14 23.51 -7.70
C ASN A 222 -7.84 24.81 -7.31
N ARG A 223 -7.21 25.64 -6.49
CA ARG A 223 -7.79 26.84 -5.93
C ARG A 223 -6.81 28.01 -6.05
N LYS A 224 -7.35 29.24 -6.22
CA LYS A 224 -6.52 30.45 -6.14
C LYS A 224 -5.95 30.60 -4.73
N PRO A 225 -4.69 31.06 -4.57
CA PRO A 225 -4.11 31.38 -3.26
C PRO A 225 -4.89 32.53 -2.64
N ARG A 226 -5.39 32.32 -1.41
CA ARG A 226 -6.09 33.35 -0.62
C ARG A 226 -5.54 33.28 0.80
N ALA A 227 -5.08 34.45 1.32
CA ALA A 227 -4.50 34.57 2.67
C ALA A 227 -5.48 34.19 3.80
N MET A 228 -6.78 34.39 3.59
CA MET A 228 -7.82 34.03 4.56
C MET A 228 -7.85 32.54 4.91
N ARG A 229 -7.42 31.65 4.02
CA ARG A 229 -7.43 30.17 4.27
C ARG A 229 -6.45 29.71 5.33
N PRO A 230 -5.17 30.12 5.31
CA PRO A 230 -4.29 29.81 6.44
C PRO A 230 -4.75 30.51 7.74
N ALA A 231 -5.31 31.69 7.71
CA ALA A 231 -5.84 32.37 8.88
C ALA A 231 -6.97 31.57 9.55
N LEU A 232 -7.97 31.11 8.79
CA LEU A 232 -9.04 30.27 9.33
C LEU A 232 -8.52 28.93 9.89
N ARG A 233 -7.52 28.34 9.26
CA ARG A 233 -6.89 27.13 9.80
C ARG A 233 -6.08 27.39 11.06
N ALA A 234 -5.38 28.51 11.12
CA ALA A 234 -4.67 28.95 12.32
C ALA A 234 -5.64 29.13 13.49
N LEU A 235 -6.76 29.80 13.26
CA LEU A 235 -7.79 29.96 14.30
C LEU A 235 -8.33 28.61 14.79
N GLY A 236 -8.65 27.69 13.88
CA GLY A 236 -9.08 26.34 14.25
C GLY A 236 -8.02 25.57 15.04
N LEU A 237 -6.74 25.70 14.68
CA LEU A 237 -5.63 25.10 15.44
C LEU A 237 -5.48 25.71 16.82
N LEU A 238 -5.61 27.03 16.95
CA LEU A 238 -5.57 27.73 18.25
C LEU A 238 -6.71 27.31 19.17
N LEU A 239 -7.93 27.23 18.65
CA LEU A 239 -9.10 26.79 19.41
C LEU A 239 -8.98 25.34 19.91
N LEU A 240 -8.41 24.46 19.09
CA LEU A 240 -8.23 23.04 19.42
C LEU A 240 -6.93 22.77 20.19
N LEU A 241 -6.05 23.77 20.39
CA LEU A 241 -4.76 23.59 21.02
C LEU A 241 -4.85 23.06 22.47
N PRO A 242 -5.72 23.58 23.36
CA PRO A 242 -5.83 23.04 24.71
C PRO A 242 -6.22 21.57 24.72
N LEU A 243 -7.20 21.19 23.91
CA LEU A 243 -7.65 19.80 23.79
C LEU A 243 -6.56 18.90 23.20
N PHE A 244 -5.80 19.40 22.24
CA PHE A 244 -4.63 18.70 21.70
C PHE A 244 -3.56 18.46 22.76
N LEU A 245 -3.21 19.48 23.57
CA LEU A 245 -2.19 19.35 24.61
C LEU A 245 -2.57 18.30 25.65
N VAL A 246 -3.81 18.36 26.16
CA VAL A 246 -4.32 17.37 27.12
C VAL A 246 -4.30 15.95 26.53
N SER A 247 -4.69 15.79 25.26
CA SER A 247 -4.71 14.50 24.59
C SER A 247 -3.32 13.99 24.20
N ALA A 248 -2.39 14.89 23.92
CA ALA A 248 -1.02 14.54 23.50
C ALA A 248 -0.16 14.00 24.64
N ILE A 249 -0.44 14.37 25.89
CA ILE A 249 0.29 13.87 27.06
C ILE A 249 0.21 12.33 27.12
N PRO A 250 -0.97 11.70 27.19
CA PRO A 250 -1.07 10.25 27.28
C PRO A 250 -0.80 9.51 25.96
N THR A 251 -1.03 10.14 24.80
CA THR A 251 -0.95 9.46 23.51
C THR A 251 0.29 9.82 22.68
N GLY A 252 1.04 10.83 23.06
CA GLY A 252 2.18 11.36 22.29
C GLY A 252 3.27 10.32 22.03
N LEU A 253 3.49 9.42 22.96
CA LEU A 253 4.46 8.35 22.84
C LEU A 253 4.13 7.39 21.67
N LEU A 254 2.84 7.14 21.39
CA LEU A 254 2.39 6.37 20.23
C LEU A 254 2.84 6.96 18.88
N PHE A 255 3.05 8.28 18.83
CA PHE A 255 3.52 8.96 17.63
C PHE A 255 5.04 9.14 17.57
N LEU A 256 5.71 9.19 18.72
CA LEU A 256 7.15 9.46 18.83
C LEU A 256 7.99 8.19 18.79
N MET A 257 7.62 7.17 19.56
CA MET A 257 8.39 5.92 19.69
C MET A 257 8.62 5.23 18.35
N PRO A 258 7.62 5.01 17.49
CA PRO A 258 7.86 4.39 16.21
C PRO A 258 8.88 5.16 15.37
N LYS A 259 8.85 6.51 15.38
CA LYS A 259 9.78 7.33 14.61
C LYS A 259 11.23 7.26 15.14
N ILE A 260 11.40 7.16 16.45
CA ILE A 260 12.72 7.05 17.09
C ILE A 260 13.36 5.71 16.74
N PHE A 261 12.59 4.62 16.88
CA PHE A 261 13.07 3.26 16.57
C PHE A 261 13.29 3.04 15.08
N LEU A 262 12.39 3.54 14.22
CA LEU A 262 12.48 3.40 12.77
C LEU A 262 13.79 3.94 12.20
N LYS A 263 14.22 5.12 12.63
CA LYS A 263 15.45 5.73 12.13
C LYS A 263 16.70 4.88 12.37
N LYS A 264 16.69 4.04 13.42
CA LYS A 264 17.85 3.24 13.83
C LYS A 264 17.83 1.78 13.36
N MET A 265 16.63 1.20 13.19
CA MET A 265 16.48 -0.26 13.07
C MET A 265 16.00 -0.74 11.70
N ILE A 266 15.35 0.10 10.90
CA ILE A 266 14.71 -0.37 9.67
C ILE A 266 15.30 0.34 8.47
N LYS A 267 15.91 -0.46 7.57
CA LYS A 267 16.44 0.00 6.27
C LYS A 267 15.37 -0.09 5.17
N ASP A 268 14.45 -1.03 5.27
CA ASP A 268 13.43 -1.30 4.27
C ASP A 268 12.10 -0.64 4.65
N GLN A 269 11.61 0.26 3.79
CA GLN A 269 10.37 1.01 4.00
C GLN A 269 9.13 0.13 4.11
N MET A 270 9.12 -1.06 3.49
CA MET A 270 7.98 -1.99 3.52
C MET A 270 7.70 -2.54 4.93
N PHE A 271 8.75 -2.69 5.76
CA PHE A 271 8.59 -3.15 7.15
C PHE A 271 8.19 -2.06 8.12
N VAL A 272 8.23 -0.79 7.73
CA VAL A 272 7.90 0.36 8.57
C VAL A 272 6.51 0.22 9.19
N SER A 273 5.51 -0.19 8.41
CA SER A 273 4.13 -0.32 8.89
C SER A 273 3.98 -1.44 9.91
N SER A 274 4.52 -2.63 9.63
CA SER A 274 4.49 -3.79 10.53
C SER A 274 5.24 -3.52 11.84
N PHE A 275 6.40 -2.86 11.74
CA PHE A 275 7.17 -2.48 12.92
C PHE A 275 6.45 -1.43 13.77
N ASN A 276 5.81 -0.43 13.14
CA ASN A 276 4.99 0.53 13.86
C ASN A 276 3.86 -0.15 14.66
N VAL A 277 3.20 -1.14 14.05
CA VAL A 277 2.16 -1.92 14.73
C VAL A 277 2.76 -2.70 15.89
N ALA A 278 3.87 -3.41 15.68
CA ALA A 278 4.53 -4.20 16.72
C ALA A 278 4.95 -3.31 17.91
N VAL A 279 5.65 -2.19 17.68
CA VAL A 279 6.05 -1.24 18.72
C VAL A 279 4.82 -0.64 19.41
N SER A 280 3.76 -0.35 18.65
CA SER A 280 2.53 0.17 19.27
C SER A 280 1.87 -0.84 20.20
N VAL A 281 1.70 -2.09 19.77
CA VAL A 281 1.01 -3.13 20.53
C VAL A 281 1.85 -3.59 21.72
N PHE A 282 3.13 -3.88 21.54
CA PHE A 282 3.95 -4.51 22.56
C PHE A 282 4.65 -3.52 23.51
N VAL A 283 4.81 -2.27 23.13
CA VAL A 283 5.53 -1.26 23.92
C VAL A 283 4.64 -0.10 24.29
N THR A 284 4.10 0.63 23.30
CA THR A 284 3.46 1.91 23.60
C THR A 284 2.05 1.80 24.16
N ILE A 285 1.24 0.84 23.72
CA ILE A 285 -0.10 0.61 24.32
C ILE A 285 0.01 0.15 25.77
N PRO A 286 0.87 -0.82 26.15
CA PRO A 286 1.09 -1.14 27.55
C PRO A 286 1.48 0.07 28.39
N ILE A 287 2.41 0.89 27.95
CA ILE A 287 2.89 2.07 28.69
C ILE A 287 1.82 3.17 28.76
N CYS A 288 1.12 3.45 27.68
CA CYS A 288 0.22 4.60 27.57
C CYS A 288 -1.22 4.31 27.97
N LEU A 289 -1.65 3.05 27.93
CA LEU A 289 -3.02 2.65 28.24
C LEU A 289 -3.08 1.70 29.43
N VAL A 290 -2.37 0.56 29.38
CA VAL A 290 -2.55 -0.50 30.39
C VAL A 290 -2.04 -0.05 31.76
N ILE A 291 -0.82 0.45 31.83
CA ILE A 291 -0.24 0.91 33.11
C ILE A 291 -1.07 2.04 33.72
N PRO A 292 -1.43 3.12 33.02
CA PRO A 292 -2.28 4.17 33.58
C PRO A 292 -3.66 3.68 34.03
N VAL A 293 -4.28 2.78 33.28
CA VAL A 293 -5.58 2.18 33.69
C VAL A 293 -5.45 1.43 35.01
N ILE A 294 -4.40 0.61 35.17
CA ILE A 294 -4.14 -0.12 36.43
C ILE A 294 -3.88 0.83 37.58
N LEU A 295 -3.02 1.85 37.38
CA LEU A 295 -2.71 2.84 38.43
C LEU A 295 -3.96 3.64 38.81
N LEU A 296 -4.75 4.10 37.85
CA LEU A 296 -6.00 4.81 38.16
C LEU A 296 -6.99 3.92 38.88
N TRP A 297 -7.08 2.64 38.55
CA TRP A 297 -7.95 1.70 39.27
C TRP A 297 -7.50 1.56 40.75
N ILE A 298 -6.21 1.36 40.97
CA ILE A 298 -5.67 1.15 42.32
C ILE A 298 -5.82 2.44 43.19
N PHE A 299 -5.47 3.61 42.64
CA PHE A 299 -5.39 4.84 43.45
C PHE A 299 -6.68 5.67 43.47
N LEU A 300 -7.49 5.64 42.39
CA LEU A 300 -8.68 6.48 42.24
C LEU A 300 -9.98 5.69 42.03
N GLY A 301 -9.87 4.38 41.81
CA GLY A 301 -11.00 3.48 41.70
C GLY A 301 -11.46 3.22 40.23
N PHE A 302 -12.40 2.25 40.10
CA PHE A 302 -12.85 1.68 38.84
C PHE A 302 -13.36 2.74 37.83
N TRP A 303 -14.13 3.72 38.27
CA TRP A 303 -14.76 4.68 37.35
C TRP A 303 -13.74 5.59 36.64
N TRP A 304 -12.66 5.97 37.34
CA TRP A 304 -11.58 6.72 36.73
C TRP A 304 -10.79 5.92 35.71
N ALA A 305 -10.51 4.66 36.03
CA ALA A 305 -9.86 3.73 35.10
C ALA A 305 -10.70 3.50 33.84
N LEU A 306 -12.00 3.25 34.01
CA LEU A 306 -12.93 3.08 32.88
C LEU A 306 -13.03 4.36 32.04
N GLY A 307 -13.14 5.54 32.69
CA GLY A 307 -13.16 6.82 32.01
C GLY A 307 -11.92 7.05 31.14
N TYR A 308 -10.74 6.77 31.67
CA TYR A 308 -9.48 6.87 30.93
C TYR A 308 -9.42 5.88 29.77
N PHE A 309 -9.80 4.62 29.99
CA PHE A 309 -9.82 3.57 28.96
C PHE A 309 -10.69 3.98 27.76
N VAL A 310 -11.89 4.51 28.01
CA VAL A 310 -12.80 4.98 26.97
C VAL A 310 -12.30 6.27 26.30
N ALA A 311 -11.71 7.18 27.07
CA ALA A 311 -11.18 8.45 26.55
C ALA A 311 -9.93 8.28 25.69
N PHE A 312 -9.09 7.28 25.96
CA PHE A 312 -7.80 7.10 25.31
C PHE A 312 -7.88 6.97 23.76
N PRO A 313 -8.71 6.12 23.14
CA PRO A 313 -8.85 6.07 21.70
C PRO A 313 -9.39 7.38 21.11
N ILE A 314 -10.24 8.11 21.83
CA ILE A 314 -10.73 9.43 21.42
C ILE A 314 -9.58 10.44 21.40
N MET A 315 -8.77 10.47 22.44
CA MET A 315 -7.58 11.34 22.53
C MET A 315 -6.59 11.04 21.40
N PHE A 316 -6.35 9.77 21.08
CA PHE A 316 -5.51 9.37 19.95
C PHE A 316 -6.03 9.92 18.61
N VAL A 317 -7.32 9.79 18.34
CA VAL A 317 -7.95 10.30 17.13
C VAL A 317 -7.89 11.82 17.05
N LEU A 318 -8.06 12.51 18.19
CA LEU A 318 -7.93 13.98 18.29
C LEU A 318 -6.51 14.44 17.92
N VAL A 319 -5.50 13.83 18.52
CA VAL A 319 -4.07 14.15 18.22
C VAL A 319 -3.76 13.89 16.75
N TRP A 320 -4.20 12.76 16.22
CA TRP A 320 -4.02 12.43 14.81
C TRP A 320 -4.64 13.48 13.86
N ASN A 321 -5.88 13.88 14.11
CA ASN A 321 -6.59 14.86 13.28
C ASN A 321 -5.97 16.27 13.43
N TYR A 322 -5.56 16.66 14.64
CA TYR A 322 -4.85 17.92 14.87
C TYR A 322 -3.55 17.98 14.06
N MET A 323 -2.71 16.94 14.13
CA MET A 323 -1.47 16.86 13.37
C MET A 323 -1.70 16.87 11.85
N LYS A 324 -2.78 16.25 11.38
CA LYS A 324 -3.19 16.30 9.97
C LYS A 324 -3.61 17.72 9.55
N MET A 325 -4.36 18.42 10.41
CA MET A 325 -4.77 19.82 10.20
C MET A 325 -3.55 20.75 10.20
N PHE A 326 -2.61 20.55 11.11
CA PHE A 326 -1.36 21.31 11.19
C PHE A 326 -0.52 21.15 9.91
N ARG A 327 -0.33 19.93 9.39
CA ARG A 327 0.37 19.71 8.11
C ARG A 327 -0.33 20.41 6.94
N LYS A 328 -1.66 20.39 6.90
CA LYS A 328 -2.44 21.12 5.88
C LYS A 328 -2.29 22.63 6.04
N PHE A 329 -2.18 23.14 7.26
CA PHE A 329 -1.94 24.56 7.55
C PHE A 329 -0.57 24.98 7.01
N VAL A 330 0.50 24.28 7.36
CA VAL A 330 1.88 24.55 6.87
C VAL A 330 1.92 24.58 5.34
N GLY A 331 1.38 23.57 4.67
CA GLY A 331 1.33 23.54 3.21
C GLY A 331 0.54 24.73 2.60
N THR A 332 -0.55 25.14 3.28
CA THR A 332 -1.33 26.30 2.82
C THR A 332 -0.56 27.62 3.02
N CYS A 333 0.17 27.76 4.13
CA CYS A 333 1.03 28.92 4.37
C CYS A 333 2.12 29.03 3.29
N ASN A 334 2.79 27.93 2.99
CA ASN A 334 3.81 27.88 1.93
C ASN A 334 3.24 28.27 0.55
N TYR A 335 2.02 27.80 0.26
CA TYR A 335 1.33 28.09 -1.00
C TYR A 335 0.94 29.58 -1.16
N VAL A 336 0.62 30.28 -0.07
CA VAL A 336 0.21 31.70 -0.13
C VAL A 336 1.36 32.69 0.17
N ARG A 337 2.50 32.20 0.62
CA ARG A 337 3.64 33.04 1.02
C ARG A 337 4.19 33.82 -0.17
N SER A 338 4.39 35.13 0.01
CA SER A 338 4.83 36.04 -1.06
C SER A 338 6.14 35.63 -1.72
N LYS A 339 7.13 35.17 -0.94
CA LYS A 339 8.43 34.72 -1.48
C LYS A 339 8.33 33.53 -2.42
N ASN A 340 7.31 32.72 -2.32
CA ASN A 340 7.08 31.55 -3.15
C ASN A 340 6.19 31.84 -4.37
N ARG A 341 5.66 33.07 -4.49
CA ARG A 341 4.61 33.40 -5.47
C ARG A 341 5.03 33.15 -6.92
N LYS A 342 6.26 33.53 -7.28
CA LYS A 342 6.79 33.32 -8.64
C LYS A 342 6.83 31.84 -9.01
N GLU A 343 7.37 31.03 -8.12
CA GLU A 343 7.50 29.59 -8.33
C GLU A 343 6.13 28.87 -8.29
N ILE A 344 5.24 29.29 -7.41
CA ILE A 344 3.86 28.77 -7.37
C ILE A 344 3.10 29.04 -8.69
N LEU A 345 3.28 30.20 -9.29
CA LEU A 345 2.67 30.52 -10.58
C LEU A 345 3.26 29.66 -11.69
N ARG A 346 4.59 29.53 -11.73
CA ARG A 346 5.31 28.68 -12.68
C ARG A 346 4.82 27.22 -12.60
N LEU A 347 4.81 26.63 -11.41
CA LEU A 347 4.32 25.25 -11.20
C LEU A 347 2.84 25.09 -11.55
N ARG A 348 2.03 26.13 -11.36
CA ARG A 348 0.61 26.11 -11.77
C ARG A 348 0.48 26.03 -13.29
N ASP A 349 1.27 26.82 -14.02
CA ASP A 349 1.19 26.85 -15.47
C ASP A 349 1.80 25.57 -16.06
N LEU A 350 2.88 25.04 -15.50
CA LEU A 350 3.43 23.74 -15.83
C LEU A 350 2.40 22.62 -15.65
N ARG A 351 1.72 22.59 -14.48
CA ARG A 351 0.63 21.63 -14.22
C ARG A 351 -0.51 21.71 -15.22
N LYS A 352 -0.92 22.93 -15.61
CA LYS A 352 -1.97 23.11 -16.62
C LYS A 352 -1.53 22.61 -17.99
N SER A 353 -0.28 22.87 -18.38
CA SER A 353 0.32 22.38 -19.62
C SER A 353 0.32 20.85 -19.66
N ILE A 354 0.81 20.19 -18.60
CA ILE A 354 0.79 18.73 -18.48
C ILE A 354 -0.64 18.18 -18.64
N PHE A 355 -1.59 18.72 -17.87
CA PHE A 355 -2.98 18.22 -17.92
C PHE A 355 -3.65 18.46 -19.27
N LYS A 356 -3.33 19.56 -19.95
CA LYS A 356 -3.84 19.85 -21.29
C LYS A 356 -3.30 18.84 -22.30
N ARG A 357 -1.97 18.67 -22.38
CA ARG A 357 -1.34 17.70 -23.31
C ARG A 357 -1.86 16.28 -23.08
N LEU A 358 -1.92 15.83 -21.84
CA LEU A 358 -2.50 14.51 -21.52
C LEU A 358 -3.97 14.40 -21.95
N ASN A 359 -4.80 15.43 -21.76
CA ASN A 359 -6.19 15.37 -22.21
C ASN A 359 -6.31 15.42 -23.75
N ASP A 360 -5.40 16.07 -24.44
CA ASP A 360 -5.39 16.13 -25.91
C ASP A 360 -4.96 14.77 -26.51
N MET A 361 -4.09 14.01 -25.82
CA MET A 361 -3.63 12.67 -26.25
C MET A 361 -4.57 11.55 -25.81
N LEU A 362 -5.14 11.63 -24.61
CA LEU A 362 -5.98 10.54 -24.06
C LEU A 362 -7.50 10.73 -24.36
N GLY A 363 -7.88 11.69 -25.13
CA GLY A 363 -9.26 11.92 -25.56
C GLY A 363 -10.11 12.62 -24.50
#